data_00c3c3f7bbeba3a8d6c16a47a3adec6e
#
_entry.id   00c3c3f7bbeba3a8d6c16a47a3adec6e
#
_cell.length_a   1.000
_cell.length_b   1.000
_cell.length_c   1.000
_cell.angle_alpha   90.00
_cell.angle_beta   90.00
_cell.angle_gamma   90.00
#
_symmetry.space_group_name_H-M   'P 1'
#
loop_
_entity.id
_entity.type
_entity.pdbx_description
1 polymer ?
#
loop_
_entity_poly.entity_id
_entity_poly.type
_entity_poly.pdbx_seq_one_letter_code
_entity_poly.pdbx_strand_id
1 'polypeptide(L)'
;MNDKKRILVVDDEPDFAGIVQQNLEKEGFEVEVAYDGEEGIEKVQANPPDAIVLDVMMPGKDGYQVCSELKADDRFADIPIILLTAVASHVTSTRYSHRDGMSTEADDYLAKPASAEQITESIKGLLDM
;
A
#
# COMPACT_ATOMS: atom_id res chain seq x y z
N MET A 1 -23.90 2.07 -12.42
CA MET A 1 -22.75 2.42 -12.39
C MET A 1 -22.08 2.27 -11.14
N ASN A 2 -21.07 1.70 -11.12
CA ASN A 2 -20.35 1.40 -9.98
C ASN A 2 -19.23 2.37 -9.81
N ASP A 3 -19.34 3.21 -8.82
CA ASP A 3 -18.30 4.18 -8.61
C ASP A 3 -17.39 3.79 -7.48
N LYS A 4 -17.37 2.54 -7.10
CA LYS A 4 -16.50 2.13 -6.03
C LYS A 4 -15.04 2.28 -6.42
N LYS A 5 -14.26 2.82 -5.50
CA LYS A 5 -12.82 2.87 -5.69
C LYS A 5 -12.23 1.50 -5.40
N ARG A 6 -11.20 1.17 -6.12
CA ARG A 6 -10.55 -0.14 -6.00
C ARG A 6 -9.25 0.00 -5.26
N ILE A 7 -9.06 -0.86 -4.26
CA ILE A 7 -7.87 -0.86 -3.42
C ILE A 7 -7.17 -2.20 -3.56
N LEU A 8 -5.87 -2.18 -3.73
CA LEU A 8 -5.09 -3.40 -3.73
C LEU A 8 -4.32 -3.46 -2.41
N VAL A 9 -4.44 -4.55 -1.68
CA VAL A 9 -3.71 -4.77 -0.45
C VAL A 9 -2.64 -5.81 -0.72
N VAL A 10 -1.38 -5.48 -0.53
CA VAL A 10 -0.27 -6.39 -0.76
C VAL A 10 0.39 -6.68 0.58
N ASP A 11 0.18 -7.89 1.08
CA ASP A 11 0.67 -8.27 2.39
C ASP A 11 0.79 -9.79 2.43
N ASP A 12 1.89 -10.31 2.94
CA ASP A 12 2.10 -11.76 2.95
C ASP A 12 1.45 -12.45 4.15
N GLU A 13 0.75 -11.70 4.98
CA GLU A 13 0.02 -12.28 6.12
C GLU A 13 -1.46 -12.30 5.81
N PRO A 14 -2.01 -13.47 5.49
CA PRO A 14 -3.42 -13.53 5.07
C PRO A 14 -4.41 -13.03 6.11
N ASP A 15 -4.11 -13.26 7.39
CA ASP A 15 -5.03 -12.83 8.44
C ASP A 15 -5.16 -11.31 8.48
N PHE A 16 -4.02 -10.64 8.44
CA PHE A 16 -4.02 -9.18 8.46
C PHE A 16 -4.65 -8.62 7.20
N ALA A 17 -4.27 -9.19 6.05
CA ALA A 17 -4.83 -8.74 4.78
C ALA A 17 -6.34 -8.89 4.76
N GLY A 18 -6.85 -9.98 5.34
CA GLY A 18 -8.28 -10.23 5.40
C GLY A 18 -9.00 -9.22 6.25
N ILE A 19 -8.40 -8.83 7.38
CA ILE A 19 -9.00 -7.84 8.25
C ILE A 19 -9.09 -6.49 7.55
N VAL A 20 -8.01 -6.11 6.88
CA VAL A 20 -7.98 -4.85 6.16
C VAL A 20 -9.02 -4.88 5.04
N GLN A 21 -9.08 -5.99 4.32
CA GLN A 21 -10.04 -6.14 3.23
C GLN A 21 -11.46 -5.97 3.72
N GLN A 22 -11.81 -6.65 4.81
CA GLN A 22 -13.17 -6.56 5.33
C GLN A 22 -13.51 -5.15 5.73
N ASN A 23 -12.58 -4.47 6.37
CA ASN A 23 -12.86 -3.12 6.83
C ASN A 23 -13.06 -2.17 5.65
N LEU A 24 -12.22 -2.30 4.64
CA LEU A 24 -12.34 -1.44 3.48
C LEU A 24 -13.62 -1.73 2.70
N GLU A 25 -14.01 -2.99 2.62
CA GLU A 25 -15.25 -3.33 1.92
C GLU A 25 -16.46 -2.76 2.65
N LYS A 26 -16.41 -2.72 3.96
CA LYS A 26 -17.48 -2.11 4.72
C LYS A 26 -17.60 -0.62 4.43
N GLU A 27 -16.47 0.00 4.10
CA GLU A 27 -16.47 1.42 3.80
C GLU A 27 -16.83 1.72 2.34
N GLY A 28 -17.14 0.69 1.58
CA GLY A 28 -17.60 0.88 0.21
C GLY A 28 -16.54 0.72 -0.85
N PHE A 29 -15.36 0.27 -0.49
CA PHE A 29 -14.30 0.02 -1.46
C PHE A 29 -14.40 -1.38 -2.04
N GLU A 30 -13.85 -1.53 -3.23
CA GLU A 30 -13.68 -2.84 -3.84
C GLU A 30 -12.24 -3.23 -3.61
N VAL A 31 -11.98 -4.41 -3.04
CA VAL A 31 -10.64 -4.76 -2.58
C VAL A 31 -10.12 -6.03 -3.19
N GLU A 32 -8.87 -6.00 -3.60
CA GLU A 32 -8.18 -7.17 -4.09
C GLU A 32 -6.95 -7.35 -3.22
N VAL A 33 -6.50 -8.59 -3.03
CA VAL A 33 -5.37 -8.88 -2.16
C VAL A 33 -4.30 -9.62 -2.95
N ALA A 34 -3.05 -9.23 -2.76
CA ALA A 34 -1.90 -9.95 -3.28
C ALA A 34 -1.03 -10.33 -2.09
N TYR A 35 -0.38 -11.47 -2.16
CA TYR A 35 0.35 -11.99 -1.02
C TYR A 35 1.86 -11.87 -1.15
N ASP A 36 2.33 -11.28 -2.21
CA ASP A 36 3.76 -10.94 -2.32
C ASP A 36 3.92 -9.83 -3.35
N GLY A 37 5.13 -9.31 -3.45
CA GLY A 37 5.38 -8.15 -4.29
C GLY A 37 5.20 -8.41 -5.77
N GLU A 38 5.60 -9.59 -6.21
CA GLU A 38 5.44 -9.94 -7.62
C GLU A 38 3.99 -10.02 -8.01
N GLU A 39 3.21 -10.69 -7.18
CA GLU A 39 1.79 -10.80 -7.41
C GLU A 39 1.15 -9.41 -7.41
N GLY A 40 1.60 -8.57 -6.49
CA GLY A 40 1.08 -7.20 -6.41
C GLY A 40 1.31 -6.44 -7.69
N ILE A 41 2.51 -6.51 -8.21
CA ILE A 41 2.83 -5.82 -9.46
C ILE A 41 2.01 -6.37 -10.61
N GLU A 42 1.86 -7.68 -10.67
CA GLU A 42 1.05 -8.30 -11.73
C GLU A 42 -0.38 -7.82 -11.68
N LYS A 43 -0.94 -7.70 -10.49
CA LYS A 43 -2.32 -7.25 -10.37
C LYS A 43 -2.48 -5.79 -10.74
N VAL A 44 -1.50 -4.97 -10.40
CA VAL A 44 -1.53 -3.57 -10.82
C VAL A 44 -1.50 -3.47 -12.33
N GLN A 45 -0.67 -4.25 -12.97
CA GLN A 45 -0.55 -4.22 -14.42
C GLN A 45 -1.81 -4.70 -15.11
N ALA A 46 -2.45 -5.71 -14.53
CA ALA A 46 -3.66 -6.26 -15.14
C ALA A 46 -4.85 -5.34 -14.95
N ASN A 47 -4.93 -4.67 -13.81
CA ASN A 47 -6.10 -3.87 -13.49
C ASN A 47 -5.72 -2.82 -12.45
N PRO A 48 -5.23 -1.67 -12.89
CA PRO A 48 -4.70 -0.67 -11.95
C PRO A 48 -5.73 -0.23 -10.91
N PRO A 49 -5.37 -0.30 -9.64
CA PRO A 49 -6.29 0.13 -8.58
C PRO A 49 -6.24 1.64 -8.40
N ASP A 50 -7.11 2.14 -7.55
CA ASP A 50 -7.12 3.56 -7.21
C ASP A 50 -6.13 3.88 -6.09
N ALA A 51 -5.80 2.91 -5.26
CA ALA A 51 -4.78 3.06 -4.23
C ALA A 51 -4.22 1.70 -3.85
N ILE A 52 -3.03 1.68 -3.27
CA ILE A 52 -2.35 0.45 -2.89
C ILE A 52 -1.92 0.54 -1.43
N VAL A 53 -2.20 -0.50 -0.66
CA VAL A 53 -1.67 -0.66 0.70
C VAL A 53 -0.60 -1.73 0.60
N LEU A 54 0.62 -1.42 0.98
CA LEU A 54 1.76 -2.24 0.66
C LEU A 54 2.63 -2.48 1.88
N ASP A 55 2.74 -3.73 2.28
CA ASP A 55 3.60 -4.10 3.38
C ASP A 55 5.06 -4.05 2.94
N VAL A 56 5.92 -3.52 3.77
CA VAL A 56 7.33 -3.45 3.45
C VAL A 56 8.01 -4.79 3.63
N MET A 57 7.68 -5.48 4.71
CA MET A 57 8.39 -6.72 5.07
C MET A 57 7.76 -7.93 4.43
N MET A 58 8.23 -8.26 3.24
CA MET A 58 7.75 -9.44 2.53
C MET A 58 8.92 -10.19 1.97
N PRO A 59 8.84 -11.51 1.86
CA PRO A 59 9.91 -12.28 1.27
C PRO A 59 10.04 -11.94 -0.22
N GLY A 60 11.23 -12.05 -0.71
CA GLY A 60 11.50 -11.74 -2.10
C GLY A 60 11.54 -10.24 -2.30
N LYS A 61 10.66 -9.73 -3.13
CA LYS A 61 10.63 -8.31 -3.44
C LYS A 61 9.88 -7.57 -2.32
N ASP A 62 10.57 -6.70 -1.61
CA ASP A 62 9.94 -6.01 -0.49
C ASP A 62 9.11 -4.82 -0.96
N GLY A 63 8.43 -4.18 -0.02
CA GLY A 63 7.52 -3.09 -0.36
C GLY A 63 8.21 -1.87 -0.93
N TYR A 64 9.41 -1.58 -0.50
CA TYR A 64 10.14 -0.45 -1.06
C TYR A 64 10.45 -0.69 -2.54
N GLN A 65 10.82 -1.91 -2.87
CA GLN A 65 11.11 -2.25 -4.26
C GLN A 65 9.87 -2.17 -5.13
N VAL A 66 8.75 -2.68 -4.61
CA VAL A 66 7.49 -2.63 -5.34
C VAL A 66 7.08 -1.18 -5.58
N CYS A 67 7.17 -0.37 -4.54
CA CYS A 67 6.80 1.04 -4.65
C CYS A 67 7.67 1.75 -5.68
N SER A 68 8.95 1.52 -5.61
CA SER A 68 9.88 2.14 -6.53
C SER A 68 9.60 1.75 -7.97
N GLU A 69 9.34 0.47 -8.20
CA GLU A 69 9.04 0.01 -9.55
C GLU A 69 7.76 0.61 -10.09
N LEU A 70 6.74 0.69 -9.25
CA LEU A 70 5.47 1.24 -9.72
C LEU A 70 5.58 2.74 -9.96
N LYS A 71 6.30 3.44 -9.11
CA LYS A 71 6.44 4.88 -9.27
C LYS A 71 7.34 5.23 -10.46
N ALA A 72 8.18 4.31 -10.87
CA ALA A 72 9.01 4.53 -12.05
C ALA A 72 8.29 4.30 -13.36
N ASP A 73 7.11 3.73 -13.31
CA ASP A 73 6.33 3.42 -14.49
C ASP A 73 5.26 4.50 -14.67
N ASP A 74 5.31 5.23 -15.77
CA ASP A 74 4.38 6.33 -16.00
C ASP A 74 2.93 5.92 -15.91
N ARG A 75 2.63 4.67 -16.21
CA ARG A 75 1.24 4.20 -16.18
C ARG A 75 0.70 4.15 -14.75
N PHE A 76 1.58 3.97 -13.76
CA PHE A 76 1.17 3.75 -12.39
C PHE A 76 1.71 4.76 -11.40
N ALA A 77 2.51 5.69 -11.89
CA ALA A 77 3.21 6.62 -11.01
C ALA A 77 2.27 7.46 -10.15
N ASP A 78 1.07 7.69 -10.63
CA ASP A 78 0.13 8.54 -9.90
C ASP A 78 -0.76 7.79 -8.93
N ILE A 79 -0.66 6.47 -8.86
CA ILE A 79 -1.48 5.72 -7.94
C ILE A 79 -0.95 5.92 -6.52
N PRO A 80 -1.78 6.38 -5.58
CA PRO A 80 -1.31 6.55 -4.21
C PRO A 80 -0.91 5.22 -3.58
N ILE A 81 0.21 5.22 -2.88
CA ILE A 81 0.73 4.03 -2.22
C ILE A 81 0.97 4.35 -0.75
N ILE A 82 0.44 3.51 0.13
CA ILE A 82 0.66 3.59 1.55
C ILE A 82 1.58 2.43 1.94
N LEU A 83 2.72 2.74 2.52
CA LEU A 83 3.64 1.71 2.97
C LEU A 83 3.42 1.42 4.45
N LEU A 84 3.34 0.15 4.80
CA LEU A 84 3.23 -0.28 6.19
C LEU A 84 4.61 -0.75 6.64
N THR A 85 5.19 -0.06 7.57
CA THR A 85 6.56 -0.35 7.98
C THR A 85 6.60 -0.85 9.42
N ALA A 86 7.37 -1.88 9.65
CA ALA A 86 7.40 -2.53 10.95
C ALA A 86 8.11 -1.70 12.01
N VAL A 87 9.02 -0.89 11.62
CA VAL A 87 9.80 -0.16 12.60
C VAL A 87 9.80 1.32 12.37
N ALA A 88 8.72 1.78 11.87
CA ALA A 88 8.60 3.17 11.57
C ALA A 88 8.68 4.03 12.80
N SER A 89 8.44 3.43 13.91
CA SER A 89 8.49 4.16 15.13
C SER A 89 9.86 4.66 15.44
N HIS A 90 10.84 4.17 14.76
CA HIS A 90 12.15 4.51 15.13
C HIS A 90 12.68 5.72 14.44
N VAL A 91 13.54 6.35 15.09
CA VAL A 91 14.27 7.42 14.53
C VAL A 91 14.96 7.01 13.28
N THR A 92 15.33 5.79 13.22
CA THR A 92 15.94 5.24 12.05
C THR A 92 15.10 5.43 10.84
N SER A 93 13.84 5.24 11.02
CA SER A 93 12.90 5.40 9.95
C SER A 93 12.92 6.81 9.43
N THR A 94 12.98 7.77 10.30
CA THR A 94 13.02 9.15 9.92
C THR A 94 14.28 9.45 9.13
N ARG A 95 15.39 8.99 9.62
CA ARG A 95 16.64 9.23 8.96
C ARG A 95 16.71 8.51 7.62
N TYR A 96 16.18 7.31 7.61
CA TYR A 96 16.14 6.51 6.42
C TYR A 96 15.31 7.22 5.35
N SER A 97 14.16 7.67 5.72
CA SER A 97 13.28 8.36 4.81
C SER A 97 13.96 9.59 4.23
N HIS A 98 14.67 10.31 5.05
CA HIS A 98 15.35 11.48 4.60
C HIS A 98 16.42 11.13 3.57
N ARG A 99 17.22 10.10 3.86
CA ARG A 99 18.24 9.71 2.96
C ARG A 99 17.72 9.07 1.71
N ASP A 100 16.70 8.28 1.84
CA ASP A 100 16.16 7.55 0.73
C ASP A 100 14.92 8.17 0.15
N GLY A 101 14.64 9.38 0.50
CA GLY A 101 13.47 10.05 0.02
C GLY A 101 13.43 10.15 -1.46
N MET A 102 14.58 10.04 -2.09
CA MET A 102 14.59 10.09 -3.50
C MET A 102 14.20 8.79 -4.12
N SER A 103 14.38 7.68 -3.42
CA SER A 103 14.05 6.41 -3.99
C SER A 103 12.75 5.86 -3.47
N THR A 104 12.28 6.33 -2.33
CA THR A 104 11.03 5.86 -1.77
C THR A 104 10.00 6.93 -1.93
N GLU A 105 9.03 6.66 -2.75
CA GLU A 105 8.09 7.65 -3.16
C GLU A 105 6.67 7.36 -2.76
N ALA A 106 6.50 6.71 -1.62
CA ALA A 106 5.16 6.41 -1.14
C ALA A 106 4.44 7.69 -0.76
N ASP A 107 3.15 7.65 -0.86
CA ASP A 107 2.33 8.81 -0.54
C ASP A 107 2.02 8.89 0.95
N ASP A 108 2.13 7.77 1.66
CA ASP A 108 1.96 7.78 3.12
C ASP A 108 2.70 6.59 3.71
N TYR A 109 3.03 6.69 4.98
CA TYR A 109 3.71 5.64 5.70
C TYR A 109 2.99 5.43 7.03
N LEU A 110 2.65 4.19 7.34
CA LEU A 110 2.01 3.87 8.60
C LEU A 110 2.84 2.83 9.33
N ALA A 111 3.03 3.02 10.61
CA ALA A 111 3.79 2.08 11.42
C ALA A 111 2.93 0.89 11.78
N LYS A 112 3.48 -0.29 11.68
CA LYS A 112 2.80 -1.47 12.18
C LYS A 112 3.01 -1.54 13.69
N PRO A 113 2.03 -1.98 14.43
CA PRO A 113 0.76 -2.46 13.93
C PRO A 113 -0.18 -1.30 13.60
N ALA A 114 -0.64 -1.25 12.39
CA ALA A 114 -1.59 -0.23 11.96
C ALA A 114 -2.97 -0.86 11.99
N SER A 115 -3.94 -0.14 12.51
CA SER A 115 -5.29 -0.67 12.53
C SER A 115 -5.91 -0.54 11.17
N ALA A 116 -6.92 -1.35 10.92
CA ALA A 116 -7.66 -1.23 9.68
C ALA A 116 -8.26 0.16 9.53
N GLU A 117 -8.63 0.77 10.64
CA GLU A 117 -9.19 2.11 10.64
C GLU A 117 -8.17 3.15 10.23
N GLN A 118 -6.95 3.04 10.71
CA GLN A 118 -5.88 3.96 10.33
C GLN A 118 -5.61 3.85 8.84
N ILE A 119 -5.61 2.64 8.32
CA ILE A 119 -5.38 2.41 6.90
C ILE A 119 -6.51 3.02 6.08
N THR A 120 -7.74 2.82 6.52
CA THR A 120 -8.91 3.35 5.83
C THR A 120 -8.86 4.88 5.80
N GLU A 121 -8.50 5.50 6.90
CA GLU A 121 -8.42 6.94 6.98
C GLU A 121 -7.36 7.48 6.01
N SER A 122 -6.22 6.83 5.96
CA SER A 122 -5.17 7.24 5.07
C SER A 122 -5.63 7.14 3.61
N ILE A 123 -6.30 6.06 3.27
CA ILE A 123 -6.82 5.87 1.92
C ILE A 123 -7.79 6.98 1.57
N LYS A 124 -8.72 7.26 2.46
CA LYS A 124 -9.71 8.30 2.20
C LYS A 124 -9.04 9.65 2.00
N GLY A 125 -8.04 9.93 2.81
CA GLY A 125 -7.32 11.18 2.66
C GLY A 125 -6.62 11.29 1.33
N LEU A 126 -5.99 10.23 0.89
CA LEU A 126 -5.26 10.24 -0.38
C LEU A 126 -6.20 10.29 -1.58
N LEU A 127 -7.37 9.71 -1.45
CA LEU A 127 -8.35 9.72 -2.54
C LEU A 127 -9.29 10.92 -2.46
N ASP A 128 -9.07 11.79 -1.49
CA ASP A 128 -9.84 13.00 -1.36
C ASP A 128 -11.32 12.71 -1.14
N MET A 129 -11.56 11.82 -0.23
CA MET A 129 -12.94 11.41 0.06
C MET A 129 -13.45 11.92 1.37
#